data_fe598c6fb3fc818c6a7d9538855556be
#
_entry.id   fe598c6fb3fc818c6a7d9538855556be
#
_cell.length_a   1.000
_cell.length_b   1.000
_cell.length_c   1.000
_cell.angle_alpha   90.00
_cell.angle_beta   90.00
_cell.angle_gamma   90.00
#
_symmetry.space_group_name_H-M   'P 1'
#
loop_
_entity.id
_entity.type
_entity.pdbx_description
1 polymer ?
#
loop_
_entity_poly.entity_id
_entity_poly.type
_entity_poly.pdbx_seq_one_letter_code
_entity_poly.pdbx_strand_id
1 'polypeptide(L)'
;MEYQLIDGKATATAIKQEIAEEVKAIVAAGGKQPHLAAVLVGHDGGSETYVKNKVIACEQCGFKSTLIRFEADVTEEELLACVDKLNKDEDVDGFIVQLPLPKHIDEQKIIMAVDYRKDVDGFHPINVGRMAIGLPCFISATPLGILTLLQHYHIETSGKKCVILGRSNILGKPMAQLMMQKQYGDSTVTVCHSRSKDLKKECQEADIIIAAIGRPEFVTTDMVKPGAVVIDVGTTRVEDKTRKSGFRLCGDVKFDEVAPLCSFITPVPGGVGPMTICSLMKNTLAAGKKEYYK
;
A
#
# COMPACT_ATOMS: atom_id res chain seq x y z
N MET A 1 -21.79 5.45 -19.84
CA MET A 1 -21.32 6.60 -19.04
C MET A 1 -19.81 6.72 -19.30
N GLU A 2 -19.27 7.91 -19.47
CA GLU A 2 -17.83 8.06 -19.60
C GLU A 2 -17.23 7.93 -18.20
N TYR A 3 -16.31 6.97 -17.99
CA TYR A 3 -15.66 6.80 -16.70
C TYR A 3 -14.40 7.65 -16.60
N GLN A 4 -14.04 8.05 -15.40
CA GLN A 4 -12.75 8.68 -15.13
C GLN A 4 -11.74 7.67 -14.65
N LEU A 5 -10.59 7.61 -15.33
CA LEU A 5 -9.48 6.76 -14.93
C LEU A 5 -8.76 7.38 -13.72
N ILE A 6 -8.56 6.58 -12.66
CA ILE A 6 -7.76 6.97 -11.50
C ILE A 6 -6.29 6.62 -11.80
N ASP A 7 -5.55 7.57 -12.34
CA ASP A 7 -4.13 7.40 -12.69
C ASP A 7 -3.22 7.54 -11.45
N GLY A 8 -2.99 6.41 -10.78
CA GLY A 8 -2.11 6.38 -9.61
C GLY A 8 -0.64 6.63 -9.94
N LYS A 9 -0.21 6.35 -11.17
CA LYS A 9 1.17 6.63 -11.59
C LYS A 9 1.42 8.13 -11.71
N ALA A 10 0.51 8.86 -12.33
CA ALA A 10 0.59 10.32 -12.44
C ALA A 10 0.53 10.97 -11.05
N THR A 11 -0.44 10.56 -10.22
CA THR A 11 -0.61 11.04 -8.83
C THR A 11 0.65 10.77 -7.98
N ALA A 12 1.19 9.55 -8.02
CA ALA A 12 2.41 9.19 -7.29
C ALA A 12 3.63 10.01 -7.76
N THR A 13 3.71 10.33 -9.06
CA THR A 13 4.79 11.16 -9.59
C THR A 13 4.72 12.57 -9.05
N ALA A 14 3.55 13.21 -9.07
CA ALA A 14 3.34 14.56 -8.54
C ALA A 14 3.70 14.63 -7.04
N ILE A 15 3.17 13.70 -6.23
CA ILE A 15 3.44 13.69 -4.78
C ILE A 15 4.92 13.46 -4.47
N LYS A 16 5.62 12.60 -5.23
CA LYS A 16 7.06 12.39 -5.03
C LYS A 16 7.87 13.65 -5.37
N GLN A 17 7.43 14.45 -6.32
CA GLN A 17 8.05 15.76 -6.60
C GLN A 17 7.84 16.73 -5.43
N GLU A 18 6.63 16.79 -4.87
CA GLU A 18 6.35 17.61 -3.68
C GLU A 18 7.25 17.19 -2.49
N ILE A 19 7.37 15.89 -2.27
CA ILE A 19 8.27 15.33 -1.23
C ILE A 19 9.73 15.76 -1.51
N ALA A 20 10.20 15.67 -2.75
CA ALA A 20 11.56 16.03 -3.10
C ALA A 20 11.86 17.51 -2.83
N GLU A 21 10.93 18.41 -3.16
CA GLU A 21 11.08 19.84 -2.86
C GLU A 21 11.08 20.11 -1.34
N GLU A 22 10.23 19.42 -0.57
CA GLU A 22 10.22 19.52 0.89
C GLU A 22 11.54 19.04 1.50
N VAL A 23 12.05 17.89 1.05
CA VAL A 23 13.34 17.34 1.51
C VAL A 23 14.49 18.29 1.18
N LYS A 24 14.51 18.85 -0.01
CA LYS A 24 15.51 19.85 -0.42
C LYS A 24 15.47 21.07 0.49
N ALA A 25 14.28 21.55 0.88
CA ALA A 25 14.14 22.66 1.80
C ALA A 25 14.64 22.29 3.21
N ILE A 26 14.33 21.08 3.71
CA ILE A 26 14.81 20.59 5.01
C ILE A 26 16.34 20.56 5.03
N VAL A 27 16.97 19.98 4.01
CA VAL A 27 18.43 19.86 3.93
C VAL A 27 19.10 21.25 3.78
N ALA A 28 18.53 22.13 2.96
CA ALA A 28 19.04 23.50 2.82
C ALA A 28 18.97 24.31 4.12
N ALA A 29 18.00 24.01 4.99
CA ALA A 29 17.90 24.59 6.33
C ALA A 29 18.83 23.94 7.39
N GLY A 30 19.69 23.00 6.97
CA GLY A 30 20.59 22.26 7.87
C GLY A 30 19.94 21.08 8.59
N GLY A 31 18.72 20.69 8.19
CA GLY A 31 18.05 19.52 8.71
C GLY A 31 18.64 18.23 8.16
N LYS A 32 18.33 17.12 8.82
CA LYS A 32 18.77 15.77 8.41
C LYS A 32 18.02 15.31 7.15
N GLN A 33 18.75 14.74 6.21
CA GLN A 33 18.17 14.04 5.06
C GLN A 33 17.42 12.78 5.55
N PRO A 34 16.13 12.59 5.21
CA PRO A 34 15.40 11.39 5.60
C PRO A 34 16.06 10.11 5.10
N HIS A 35 16.10 9.07 5.93
CA HIS A 35 16.78 7.81 5.62
C HIS A 35 15.85 6.61 5.77
N LEU A 36 15.64 5.90 4.66
CA LEU A 36 14.91 4.64 4.61
C LEU A 36 15.89 3.47 4.47
N ALA A 37 15.79 2.48 5.36
CA ALA A 37 16.44 1.20 5.16
C ALA A 37 15.43 0.14 4.70
N ALA A 38 15.88 -0.77 3.84
CA ALA A 38 15.10 -1.91 3.38
C ALA A 38 15.87 -3.20 3.58
N VAL A 39 15.24 -4.19 4.19
CA VAL A 39 15.80 -5.54 4.36
C VAL A 39 15.08 -6.48 3.40
N LEU A 40 15.84 -7.19 2.58
CA LEU A 40 15.35 -8.18 1.62
C LEU A 40 15.97 -9.54 1.95
N VAL A 41 15.13 -10.56 2.04
CA VAL A 41 15.53 -11.94 2.30
C VAL A 41 15.21 -12.81 1.09
N GLY A 42 16.22 -13.51 0.56
CA GLY A 42 16.10 -14.39 -0.61
C GLY A 42 15.99 -13.63 -1.94
N HIS A 43 15.57 -14.36 -2.98
CA HIS A 43 15.60 -13.92 -4.39
C HIS A 43 14.20 -14.00 -5.04
N ASP A 44 13.13 -13.75 -4.31
CA ASP A 44 11.80 -13.67 -4.95
C ASP A 44 11.74 -12.48 -5.92
N GLY A 45 11.50 -12.76 -7.20
CA GLY A 45 11.54 -11.74 -8.25
C GLY A 45 10.50 -10.63 -8.11
N GLY A 46 9.39 -10.90 -7.40
CA GLY A 46 8.40 -9.89 -7.03
C GLY A 46 8.99 -8.93 -6.00
N SER A 47 9.52 -9.48 -4.92
CA SER A 47 10.15 -8.73 -3.82
C SER A 47 11.34 -7.92 -4.30
N GLU A 48 12.21 -8.49 -5.17
CA GLU A 48 13.33 -7.75 -5.77
C GLU A 48 12.88 -6.54 -6.59
N THR A 49 11.84 -6.72 -7.41
CA THR A 49 11.27 -5.61 -8.19
C THR A 49 10.70 -4.51 -7.30
N TYR A 50 9.99 -4.89 -6.23
CA TYR A 50 9.45 -3.93 -5.28
C TYR A 50 10.54 -3.15 -4.54
N VAL A 51 11.56 -3.84 -4.03
CA VAL A 51 12.69 -3.19 -3.33
C VAL A 51 13.46 -2.27 -4.27
N LYS A 52 13.74 -2.70 -5.50
CA LYS A 52 14.38 -1.85 -6.52
C LYS A 52 13.58 -0.56 -6.76
N ASN A 53 12.27 -0.66 -6.90
CA ASN A 53 11.40 0.50 -7.11
C ASN A 53 11.36 1.43 -5.87
N LYS A 54 11.46 0.87 -4.65
CA LYS A 54 11.58 1.65 -3.41
C LYS A 54 12.90 2.44 -3.35
N VAL A 55 14.02 1.83 -3.72
CA VAL A 55 15.32 2.52 -3.82
C VAL A 55 15.27 3.66 -4.84
N ILE A 56 14.73 3.41 -6.03
CA ILE A 56 14.55 4.45 -7.06
C ILE A 56 13.65 5.60 -6.52
N ALA A 57 12.60 5.28 -5.78
CA ALA A 57 11.72 6.28 -5.20
C ALA A 57 12.44 7.10 -4.11
N CYS A 58 13.30 6.50 -3.30
CA CYS A 58 14.17 7.23 -2.37
C CYS A 58 15.05 8.25 -3.09
N GLU A 59 15.71 7.82 -4.18
CA GLU A 59 16.53 8.72 -5.00
C GLU A 59 15.70 9.87 -5.57
N GLN A 60 14.51 9.58 -6.11
CA GLN A 60 13.59 10.60 -6.65
C GLN A 60 13.12 11.60 -5.60
N CYS A 61 12.92 11.16 -4.35
CA CYS A 61 12.51 12.02 -3.23
C CYS A 61 13.68 12.69 -2.50
N GLY A 62 14.93 12.43 -2.91
CA GLY A 62 16.11 12.96 -2.26
C GLY A 62 16.39 12.34 -0.88
N PHE A 63 15.95 11.12 -0.63
CA PHE A 63 16.20 10.37 0.60
C PHE A 63 17.54 9.62 0.54
N LYS A 64 18.17 9.46 1.68
CA LYS A 64 19.19 8.43 1.86
C LYS A 64 18.51 7.06 1.90
N SER A 65 19.09 6.05 1.23
CA SER A 65 18.57 4.68 1.26
C SER A 65 19.67 3.67 1.56
N THR A 66 19.34 2.67 2.37
CA THR A 66 20.19 1.51 2.66
C THR A 66 19.46 0.24 2.32
N LEU A 67 20.09 -0.62 1.51
CA LEU A 67 19.56 -1.95 1.19
C LEU A 67 20.42 -3.02 1.84
N ILE A 68 19.83 -3.81 2.71
CA ILE A 68 20.43 -4.97 3.36
C ILE A 68 19.85 -6.22 2.73
N ARG A 69 20.72 -7.12 2.26
CA ARG A 69 20.32 -8.37 1.63
C ARG A 69 20.77 -9.55 2.45
N PHE A 70 19.89 -10.52 2.60
CA PHE A 70 20.18 -11.83 3.17
C PHE A 70 19.83 -12.92 2.15
N GLU A 71 20.55 -14.02 2.22
CA GLU A 71 20.21 -15.24 1.49
C GLU A 71 18.94 -15.88 2.07
N ALA A 72 18.31 -16.79 1.31
CA ALA A 72 17.04 -17.39 1.68
C ALA A 72 17.12 -18.30 2.93
N ASP A 73 18.30 -18.73 3.30
CA ASP A 73 18.60 -19.61 4.44
C ASP A 73 19.03 -18.85 5.71
N VAL A 74 18.98 -17.51 5.70
CA VAL A 74 19.25 -16.69 6.90
C VAL A 74 18.40 -17.17 8.07
N THR A 75 18.99 -17.25 9.25
CA THR A 75 18.25 -17.64 10.45
C THR A 75 17.35 -16.51 10.97
N GLU A 76 16.30 -16.87 11.70
CA GLU A 76 15.42 -15.87 12.33
C GLU A 76 16.19 -15.00 13.31
N GLU A 77 17.14 -15.59 14.05
CA GLU A 77 18.01 -14.87 15.00
C GLU A 77 18.89 -13.81 14.32
N GLU A 78 19.49 -14.15 13.19
CA GLU A 78 20.30 -13.19 12.43
C GLU A 78 19.45 -12.03 11.89
N LEU A 79 18.25 -12.34 11.39
CA LEU A 79 17.32 -11.32 10.93
C LEU A 79 16.85 -10.42 12.08
N LEU A 80 16.53 -10.99 13.25
CA LEU A 80 16.18 -10.23 14.45
C LEU A 80 17.35 -9.34 14.93
N ALA A 81 18.58 -9.82 14.86
CA ALA A 81 19.75 -9.02 15.19
C ALA A 81 19.93 -7.83 14.24
N CYS A 82 19.63 -8.02 12.95
CA CYS A 82 19.59 -6.92 11.97
C CYS A 82 18.50 -5.89 12.32
N VAL A 83 17.30 -6.34 12.66
CA VAL A 83 16.19 -5.47 13.08
C VAL A 83 16.56 -4.68 14.32
N ASP A 84 17.15 -5.32 15.34
CA ASP A 84 17.62 -4.63 16.57
C ASP A 84 18.68 -3.56 16.26
N LYS A 85 19.62 -3.84 15.36
CA LYS A 85 20.61 -2.86 14.91
C LYS A 85 19.94 -1.66 14.23
N LEU A 86 18.99 -1.88 13.34
CA LEU A 86 18.26 -0.80 12.65
C LEU A 86 17.40 0.01 13.63
N ASN A 87 16.80 -0.63 14.63
CA ASN A 87 16.06 0.06 15.70
C ASN A 87 16.95 1.05 16.46
N LYS A 88 18.22 0.69 16.72
CA LYS A 88 19.19 1.50 17.47
C LYS A 88 19.94 2.51 16.62
N ASP A 89 19.88 2.41 15.30
CA ASP A 89 20.61 3.31 14.40
C ASP A 89 19.87 4.65 14.28
N GLU A 90 20.40 5.71 14.90
CA GLU A 90 19.81 7.06 14.89
C GLU A 90 19.82 7.71 13.51
N ASP A 91 20.66 7.24 12.58
CA ASP A 91 20.67 7.73 11.20
C ASP A 91 19.49 7.16 10.38
N VAL A 92 18.92 6.01 10.75
CA VAL A 92 17.77 5.41 10.10
C VAL A 92 16.47 5.95 10.68
N ASP A 93 15.68 6.69 9.90
CA ASP A 93 14.40 7.25 10.33
C ASP A 93 13.27 6.22 10.28
N GLY A 94 13.30 5.36 9.28
CA GLY A 94 12.36 4.26 9.14
C GLY A 94 12.96 3.11 8.35
N PHE A 95 12.44 1.92 8.55
CA PHE A 95 12.84 0.77 7.76
C PHE A 95 11.72 -0.22 7.54
N ILE A 96 11.91 -1.06 6.55
CA ILE A 96 11.00 -2.13 6.18
C ILE A 96 11.75 -3.45 6.13
N VAL A 97 11.05 -4.54 6.46
CA VAL A 97 11.47 -5.89 6.13
C VAL A 97 10.51 -6.39 5.05
N GLN A 98 11.02 -6.58 3.82
CA GLN A 98 10.19 -6.90 2.67
C GLN A 98 9.53 -8.27 2.84
N LEU A 99 8.19 -8.30 2.80
CA LEU A 99 7.39 -9.51 2.81
C LEU A 99 7.11 -10.02 1.38
N PRO A 100 6.88 -11.34 1.19
CA PRO A 100 6.88 -12.39 2.22
C PRO A 100 8.28 -12.83 2.62
N LEU A 101 8.42 -13.40 3.82
CA LEU A 101 9.64 -14.03 4.31
C LEU A 101 9.66 -15.55 4.00
N PRO A 102 10.85 -16.19 4.02
CA PRO A 102 10.95 -17.63 3.96
C PRO A 102 10.15 -18.33 5.08
N LYS A 103 9.57 -19.50 4.78
CA LYS A 103 8.63 -20.20 5.69
C LYS A 103 9.16 -20.57 7.07
N HIS A 104 10.48 -20.63 7.24
CA HIS A 104 11.13 -20.95 8.52
C HIS A 104 11.27 -19.72 9.45
N ILE A 105 10.92 -18.54 8.97
CA ILE A 105 10.95 -17.28 9.72
C ILE A 105 9.51 -16.87 10.04
N ASP A 106 9.23 -16.56 11.29
CA ASP A 106 7.93 -16.06 11.73
C ASP A 106 7.80 -14.56 11.39
N GLU A 107 7.04 -14.26 10.33
CA GLU A 107 6.78 -12.87 9.89
C GLU A 107 6.23 -11.99 11.01
N GLN A 108 5.33 -12.54 11.84
CA GLN A 108 4.71 -11.78 12.93
C GLN A 108 5.73 -11.40 14.00
N LYS A 109 6.67 -12.30 14.31
CA LYS A 109 7.74 -12.03 15.25
C LYS A 109 8.67 -10.93 14.73
N ILE A 110 8.99 -10.95 13.44
CA ILE A 110 9.79 -9.89 12.81
C ILE A 110 9.07 -8.54 12.84
N ILE A 111 7.78 -8.50 12.46
CA ILE A 111 6.97 -7.28 12.50
C ILE A 111 6.94 -6.69 13.92
N MET A 112 6.75 -7.52 14.94
CA MET A 112 6.72 -7.08 16.33
C MET A 112 8.08 -6.63 16.87
N ALA A 113 9.18 -7.08 16.28
CA ALA A 113 10.53 -6.66 16.69
C ALA A 113 10.92 -5.29 16.13
N VAL A 114 10.26 -4.80 15.07
CA VAL A 114 10.47 -3.45 14.55
C VAL A 114 10.01 -2.42 15.58
N ASP A 115 10.81 -1.40 15.86
CA ASP A 115 10.35 -0.27 16.66
C ASP A 115 9.20 0.43 15.93
N TYR A 116 8.02 0.50 16.56
CA TYR A 116 6.83 1.10 15.95
C TYR A 116 7.05 2.55 15.49
N ARG A 117 8.05 3.24 16.06
CA ARG A 117 8.45 4.61 15.68
C ARG A 117 9.22 4.66 14.36
N LYS A 118 9.72 3.51 13.89
CA LYS A 118 10.45 3.32 12.64
C LYS A 118 9.72 2.41 11.64
N ASP A 119 8.54 1.89 12.02
CA ASP A 119 7.68 1.04 11.19
C ASP A 119 6.94 1.86 10.13
N VAL A 120 7.65 2.28 9.11
CA VAL A 120 7.10 3.12 8.02
C VAL A 120 6.19 2.34 7.05
N ASP A 121 6.17 1.00 7.12
CA ASP A 121 5.15 0.18 6.45
C ASP A 121 3.79 0.18 7.18
N GLY A 122 3.77 0.56 8.48
CA GLY A 122 2.55 0.66 9.28
C GLY A 122 1.94 -0.69 9.66
N PHE A 123 2.76 -1.75 9.84
CA PHE A 123 2.30 -3.10 10.14
C PHE A 123 2.38 -3.45 11.63
N HIS A 124 3.16 -2.70 12.39
CA HIS A 124 3.32 -2.95 13.82
C HIS A 124 1.99 -2.79 14.56
N PRO A 125 1.64 -3.68 15.50
CA PRO A 125 0.35 -3.64 16.22
C PRO A 125 0.05 -2.31 16.90
N ILE A 126 1.05 -1.57 17.36
CA ILE A 126 0.88 -0.22 17.93
C ILE A 126 0.37 0.75 16.87
N ASN A 127 0.98 0.77 15.67
CA ASN A 127 0.52 1.63 14.57
C ASN A 127 -0.89 1.23 14.12
N VAL A 128 -1.16 -0.07 13.97
CA VAL A 128 -2.48 -0.59 13.60
C VAL A 128 -3.54 -0.22 14.66
N GLY A 129 -3.22 -0.36 15.94
CA GLY A 129 -4.13 0.01 17.03
C GLY A 129 -4.40 1.52 17.09
N ARG A 130 -3.37 2.34 16.94
CA ARG A 130 -3.49 3.81 16.89
C ARG A 130 -4.33 4.25 15.68
N MET A 131 -4.07 3.68 14.51
CA MET A 131 -4.86 3.92 13.30
C MET A 131 -6.34 3.55 13.53
N ALA A 132 -6.62 2.39 14.15
CA ALA A 132 -7.98 1.91 14.39
C ALA A 132 -8.83 2.87 15.24
N ILE A 133 -8.19 3.61 16.15
CA ILE A 133 -8.86 4.59 17.03
C ILE A 133 -8.63 6.05 16.62
N GLY A 134 -8.05 6.27 15.43
CA GLY A 134 -7.88 7.61 14.85
C GLY A 134 -6.76 8.46 15.48
N LEU A 135 -5.76 7.83 16.12
CA LEU A 135 -4.58 8.53 16.64
C LEU A 135 -3.50 8.68 15.56
N PRO A 136 -2.69 9.74 15.61
CA PRO A 136 -1.56 9.91 14.68
C PRO A 136 -0.60 8.72 14.72
N CYS A 137 -0.29 8.14 13.55
CA CYS A 137 0.58 6.97 13.40
C CYS A 137 0.98 6.78 11.94
N PHE A 138 1.90 5.87 11.69
CA PHE A 138 2.13 5.39 10.32
C PHE A 138 0.99 4.48 9.89
N ILE A 139 0.32 4.87 8.81
CA ILE A 139 -0.74 4.09 8.19
C ILE A 139 -0.11 3.13 7.17
N SER A 140 -0.60 1.89 7.13
CA SER A 140 -0.18 0.91 6.13
C SER A 140 -0.17 1.50 4.72
N ALA A 141 0.93 1.30 3.99
CA ALA A 141 1.23 2.04 2.77
C ALA A 141 0.17 1.92 1.67
N THR A 142 -0.37 0.71 1.42
CA THR A 142 -1.39 0.52 0.38
C THR A 142 -2.73 1.17 0.75
N PRO A 143 -3.30 0.99 1.95
CA PRO A 143 -4.47 1.74 2.38
C PRO A 143 -4.30 3.25 2.33
N LEU A 144 -3.15 3.78 2.76
CA LEU A 144 -2.84 5.20 2.66
C LEU A 144 -2.84 5.69 1.21
N GLY A 145 -2.29 4.88 0.30
CA GLY A 145 -2.29 5.17 -1.14
C GLY A 145 -3.69 5.24 -1.72
N ILE A 146 -4.59 4.33 -1.33
CA ILE A 146 -5.98 4.34 -1.76
C ILE A 146 -6.70 5.60 -1.25
N LEU A 147 -6.56 5.93 0.03
CA LEU A 147 -7.12 7.16 0.58
C LEU A 147 -6.62 8.40 -0.16
N THR A 148 -5.32 8.45 -0.44
CA THR A 148 -4.71 9.56 -1.19
C THR A 148 -5.32 9.68 -2.60
N LEU A 149 -5.59 8.56 -3.29
CA LEU A 149 -6.26 8.57 -4.59
C LEU A 149 -7.70 9.08 -4.48
N LEU A 150 -8.48 8.57 -3.52
CA LEU A 150 -9.85 9.01 -3.31
C LEU A 150 -9.93 10.52 -3.06
N GLN A 151 -9.02 11.06 -2.24
CA GLN A 151 -8.92 12.49 -1.96
C GLN A 151 -8.47 13.30 -3.19
N HIS A 152 -7.44 12.83 -3.89
CA HIS A 152 -6.88 13.53 -5.07
C HIS A 152 -7.90 13.68 -6.19
N TYR A 153 -8.73 12.66 -6.40
CA TYR A 153 -9.82 12.68 -7.40
C TYR A 153 -11.14 13.24 -6.86
N HIS A 154 -11.14 13.80 -5.64
CA HIS A 154 -12.32 14.38 -4.99
C HIS A 154 -13.51 13.42 -4.97
N ILE A 155 -13.26 12.13 -4.79
CA ILE A 155 -14.29 11.10 -4.73
C ILE A 155 -15.00 11.20 -3.39
N GLU A 156 -16.31 11.46 -3.46
CA GLU A 156 -17.13 11.53 -2.26
C GLU A 156 -17.31 10.14 -1.65
N THR A 157 -16.91 10.00 -0.39
CA THR A 157 -16.97 8.74 0.36
C THR A 157 -17.93 8.77 1.55
N SER A 158 -18.26 9.98 2.06
CA SER A 158 -19.13 10.15 3.22
C SER A 158 -20.54 9.62 2.95
N GLY A 159 -21.02 8.77 3.86
CA GLY A 159 -22.32 8.12 3.75
C GLY A 159 -22.45 7.04 2.66
N LYS A 160 -21.40 6.79 1.86
CA LYS A 160 -21.41 5.78 0.79
C LYS A 160 -21.29 4.35 1.33
N LYS A 161 -21.89 3.39 0.63
CA LYS A 161 -21.68 1.97 0.89
C LYS A 161 -20.36 1.52 0.24
N CYS A 162 -19.36 1.23 1.08
CA CYS A 162 -18.06 0.72 0.64
C CYS A 162 -17.97 -0.78 0.89
N VAL A 163 -17.73 -1.56 -0.17
CA VAL A 163 -17.49 -3.00 -0.07
C VAL A 163 -16.01 -3.27 -0.32
N ILE A 164 -15.38 -3.96 0.64
CA ILE A 164 -13.99 -4.36 0.58
C ILE A 164 -13.93 -5.87 0.37
N LEU A 165 -13.37 -6.28 -0.75
CA LEU A 165 -13.12 -7.68 -1.07
C LEU A 165 -11.73 -8.06 -0.56
N GLY A 166 -11.69 -8.87 0.49
CA GLY A 166 -10.46 -9.29 1.17
C GLY A 166 -10.39 -8.80 2.62
N ARG A 167 -9.64 -9.54 3.46
CA ARG A 167 -9.51 -9.27 4.90
C ARG A 167 -8.08 -9.50 5.43
N SER A 168 -7.08 -9.22 4.61
CA SER A 168 -5.69 -9.31 5.02
C SER A 168 -5.34 -8.28 6.10
N ASN A 169 -4.31 -8.56 6.89
CA ASN A 169 -3.84 -7.64 7.92
C ASN A 169 -3.19 -6.38 7.32
N ILE A 170 -2.63 -6.50 6.12
CA ILE A 170 -1.89 -5.42 5.47
C ILE A 170 -2.77 -4.49 4.62
N LEU A 171 -4.00 -4.92 4.26
CA LEU A 171 -4.89 -4.12 3.43
C LEU A 171 -6.36 -4.17 3.88
N GLY A 172 -7.03 -5.32 3.79
CA GLY A 172 -8.48 -5.38 3.95
C GLY A 172 -8.96 -4.86 5.30
N LYS A 173 -8.32 -5.29 6.41
CA LYS A 173 -8.65 -4.83 7.75
C LYS A 173 -8.31 -3.34 7.95
N PRO A 174 -7.08 -2.87 7.64
CA PRO A 174 -6.77 -1.44 7.74
C PRO A 174 -7.69 -0.58 6.88
N MET A 175 -7.96 -0.98 5.65
CA MET A 175 -8.82 -0.24 4.74
C MET A 175 -10.25 -0.11 5.27
N ALA A 176 -10.80 -1.18 5.85
CA ALA A 176 -12.13 -1.15 6.46
C ALA A 176 -12.20 -0.15 7.62
N GLN A 177 -11.17 -0.13 8.47
CA GLN A 177 -11.10 0.80 9.58
C GLN A 177 -10.96 2.26 9.12
N LEU A 178 -10.15 2.52 8.10
CA LEU A 178 -9.98 3.86 7.56
C LEU A 178 -11.24 4.36 6.85
N MET A 179 -11.90 3.51 6.06
CA MET A 179 -13.12 3.90 5.34
C MET A 179 -14.30 4.18 6.26
N MET A 180 -14.36 3.56 7.46
CA MET A 180 -15.43 3.86 8.43
C MET A 180 -15.15 5.10 9.30
N GLN A 181 -13.91 5.59 9.34
CA GLN A 181 -13.56 6.74 10.21
C GLN A 181 -13.99 8.05 9.58
N LYS A 182 -14.62 8.92 10.41
CA LYS A 182 -15.11 10.24 9.99
C LYS A 182 -14.04 11.13 9.35
N GLN A 183 -12.81 11.06 9.83
CA GLN A 183 -11.70 11.88 9.30
C GLN A 183 -11.14 11.39 7.96
N TYR A 184 -11.52 10.19 7.51
CA TYR A 184 -11.01 9.58 6.27
C TYR A 184 -12.13 9.26 5.28
N GLY A 185 -12.77 8.11 5.42
CA GLY A 185 -13.78 7.64 4.47
C GLY A 185 -15.20 7.98 4.83
N ASP A 186 -15.53 8.03 6.12
CA ASP A 186 -16.88 8.29 6.65
C ASP A 186 -17.98 7.45 5.96
N SER A 187 -17.65 6.23 5.60
CA SER A 187 -18.47 5.31 4.80
C SER A 187 -19.12 4.22 5.66
N THR A 188 -20.22 3.64 5.17
CA THR A 188 -20.71 2.36 5.68
C THR A 188 -19.94 1.23 5.03
N VAL A 189 -19.22 0.41 5.80
CA VAL A 189 -18.26 -0.56 5.27
C VAL A 189 -18.74 -2.00 5.47
N THR A 190 -18.73 -2.77 4.38
CA THR A 190 -18.90 -4.23 4.40
C THR A 190 -17.61 -4.90 3.94
N VAL A 191 -17.09 -5.84 4.75
CA VAL A 191 -15.91 -6.65 4.38
C VAL A 191 -16.35 -8.03 3.93
N CYS A 192 -16.06 -8.36 2.67
CA CYS A 192 -16.36 -9.64 2.06
C CYS A 192 -15.13 -10.52 1.90
N HIS A 193 -15.31 -11.82 1.99
CA HIS A 193 -14.24 -12.81 1.90
C HIS A 193 -14.78 -14.15 1.34
N SER A 194 -13.93 -15.16 1.19
CA SER A 194 -14.27 -16.46 0.57
C SER A 194 -15.44 -17.24 1.22
N ARG A 195 -15.85 -16.85 2.44
CA ARG A 195 -17.01 -17.45 3.14
C ARG A 195 -18.20 -16.50 3.27
N SER A 196 -18.14 -15.31 2.64
CA SER A 196 -19.27 -14.39 2.61
C SER A 196 -20.39 -14.98 1.76
N LYS A 197 -21.62 -14.93 2.29
CA LYS A 197 -22.81 -15.26 1.53
C LYS A 197 -23.18 -14.07 0.66
N ASP A 198 -23.79 -14.33 -0.48
CA ASP A 198 -24.35 -13.31 -1.39
C ASP A 198 -23.36 -12.18 -1.75
N LEU A 199 -22.05 -12.51 -1.87
CA LEU A 199 -20.99 -11.56 -2.19
C LEU A 199 -21.32 -10.70 -3.41
N LYS A 200 -21.94 -11.30 -4.43
CA LYS A 200 -22.38 -10.59 -5.63
C LYS A 200 -23.40 -9.49 -5.30
N LYS A 201 -24.39 -9.78 -4.47
CA LYS A 201 -25.40 -8.81 -4.02
C LYS A 201 -24.77 -7.67 -3.23
N GLU A 202 -23.84 -7.95 -2.32
CA GLU A 202 -23.13 -6.92 -1.59
C GLU A 202 -22.39 -5.96 -2.53
N CYS A 203 -21.72 -6.50 -3.55
CA CYS A 203 -21.04 -5.69 -4.55
C CYS A 203 -22.00 -4.87 -5.43
N GLN A 204 -23.14 -5.45 -5.83
CA GLN A 204 -24.17 -4.75 -6.62
C GLN A 204 -24.78 -3.54 -5.89
N GLU A 205 -24.77 -3.55 -4.57
CA GLU A 205 -25.30 -2.44 -3.76
C GLU A 205 -24.21 -1.39 -3.42
N ALA A 206 -22.94 -1.69 -3.70
CA ALA A 206 -21.82 -0.84 -3.32
C ALA A 206 -21.71 0.43 -4.17
N ASP A 207 -21.49 1.57 -3.53
CA ASP A 207 -21.07 2.81 -4.19
C ASP A 207 -19.56 2.78 -4.50
N ILE A 208 -18.79 2.13 -3.64
CA ILE A 208 -17.35 1.99 -3.74
C ILE A 208 -16.99 0.51 -3.55
N ILE A 209 -16.25 -0.07 -4.48
CA ILE A 209 -15.70 -1.42 -4.38
C ILE A 209 -14.17 -1.33 -4.32
N ILE A 210 -13.58 -1.92 -3.28
CA ILE A 210 -12.12 -2.07 -3.16
C ILE A 210 -11.79 -3.54 -3.27
N ALA A 211 -11.26 -3.96 -4.43
CA ALA A 211 -10.95 -5.35 -4.74
C ALA A 211 -9.51 -5.70 -4.38
N ALA A 212 -9.31 -6.61 -3.41
CA ALA A 212 -8.01 -6.98 -2.86
C ALA A 212 -7.96 -8.45 -2.42
N ILE A 213 -8.28 -9.36 -3.34
CA ILE A 213 -8.35 -10.81 -3.09
C ILE A 213 -7.26 -11.60 -3.82
N GLY A 214 -6.52 -10.98 -4.74
CA GLY A 214 -5.48 -11.64 -5.53
C GLY A 214 -6.02 -12.70 -6.48
N ARG A 215 -7.22 -12.48 -7.02
CA ARG A 215 -7.87 -13.37 -8.00
C ARG A 215 -8.13 -12.61 -9.30
N PRO A 216 -7.35 -12.88 -10.36
CA PRO A 216 -7.47 -12.18 -11.62
C PRO A 216 -8.90 -12.15 -12.16
N GLU A 217 -9.37 -10.96 -12.54
CA GLU A 217 -10.64 -10.72 -13.22
C GLU A 217 -11.87 -11.28 -12.48
N PHE A 218 -11.81 -11.38 -11.16
CA PHE A 218 -12.89 -11.91 -10.33
C PHE A 218 -14.12 -10.99 -10.32
N VAL A 219 -13.92 -9.67 -10.28
CA VAL A 219 -15.01 -8.69 -10.29
C VAL A 219 -15.45 -8.46 -11.72
N THR A 220 -16.69 -8.84 -12.01
CA THR A 220 -17.30 -8.78 -13.32
C THR A 220 -18.47 -7.79 -13.37
N THR A 221 -19.00 -7.49 -14.55
CA THR A 221 -20.07 -6.50 -14.78
C THR A 221 -21.32 -6.73 -13.93
N ASP A 222 -21.65 -7.99 -13.68
CA ASP A 222 -22.82 -8.40 -12.90
C ASP A 222 -22.63 -8.23 -11.38
N MET A 223 -21.46 -7.77 -10.95
CA MET A 223 -21.13 -7.42 -9.56
C MET A 223 -21.06 -5.90 -9.31
N VAL A 224 -21.12 -5.08 -10.34
CA VAL A 224 -20.89 -3.63 -10.22
C VAL A 224 -22.13 -2.87 -10.66
N LYS A 225 -22.65 -1.98 -9.81
CA LYS A 225 -23.74 -1.11 -10.21
C LYS A 225 -23.26 0.05 -11.08
N PRO A 226 -24.08 0.58 -11.98
CA PRO A 226 -23.75 1.76 -12.77
C PRO A 226 -23.37 2.97 -11.88
N GLY A 227 -22.27 3.63 -12.21
CA GLY A 227 -21.78 4.79 -11.49
C GLY A 227 -20.93 4.47 -10.25
N ALA A 228 -20.66 3.20 -9.95
CA ALA A 228 -19.79 2.84 -8.84
C ALA A 228 -18.34 3.30 -9.04
N VAL A 229 -17.63 3.53 -7.93
CA VAL A 229 -16.18 3.70 -7.89
C VAL A 229 -15.53 2.35 -7.66
N VAL A 230 -14.56 1.97 -8.48
CA VAL A 230 -13.88 0.67 -8.37
C VAL A 230 -12.37 0.87 -8.20
N ILE A 231 -11.86 0.43 -7.07
CA ILE A 231 -10.43 0.46 -6.73
C ILE A 231 -9.90 -0.97 -6.81
N ASP A 232 -9.14 -1.26 -7.85
CA ASP A 232 -8.50 -2.56 -8.06
C ASP A 232 -7.09 -2.54 -7.45
N VAL A 233 -6.87 -3.38 -6.45
CA VAL A 233 -5.57 -3.54 -5.77
C VAL A 233 -4.83 -4.80 -6.23
N GLY A 234 -5.51 -5.67 -6.97
CA GLY A 234 -4.95 -6.91 -7.49
C GLY A 234 -3.72 -6.67 -8.37
N THR A 235 -2.68 -7.48 -8.19
CA THR A 235 -1.46 -7.43 -9.01
C THR A 235 -0.93 -8.84 -9.25
N THR A 236 -1.73 -9.66 -9.89
CA THR A 236 -1.37 -11.06 -10.18
C THR A 236 -0.65 -11.14 -11.52
N ARG A 237 0.46 -11.89 -11.58
CA ARG A 237 1.12 -12.25 -12.84
C ARG A 237 0.34 -13.38 -13.50
N VAL A 238 -0.14 -13.15 -14.70
CA VAL A 238 -0.79 -14.17 -15.53
C VAL A 238 0.04 -14.40 -16.81
N GLU A 239 0.03 -15.63 -17.31
CA GLU A 239 0.73 -15.94 -18.57
C GLU A 239 0.16 -15.11 -19.72
N ASP A 240 1.06 -14.54 -20.51
CA ASP A 240 0.70 -13.79 -21.72
C ASP A 240 1.81 -14.00 -22.78
N LYS A 241 1.53 -14.93 -23.69
CA LYS A 241 2.47 -15.30 -24.78
C LYS A 241 2.71 -14.18 -25.79
N THR A 242 1.88 -13.12 -25.76
CA THR A 242 2.06 -11.96 -26.65
C THR A 242 3.12 -10.98 -26.13
N ARG A 243 3.48 -11.08 -24.85
CA ARG A 243 4.49 -10.24 -24.22
C ARG A 243 5.86 -10.88 -24.27
N LYS A 244 6.91 -10.09 -24.52
CA LYS A 244 8.30 -10.55 -24.48
C LYS A 244 8.70 -11.19 -23.13
N SER A 245 8.10 -10.75 -22.04
CA SER A 245 8.31 -11.31 -20.70
C SER A 245 7.57 -12.63 -20.45
N GLY A 246 6.65 -13.04 -21.35
CA GLY A 246 5.75 -14.17 -21.14
C GLY A 246 4.61 -13.94 -20.15
N PHE A 247 4.53 -12.76 -19.54
CA PHE A 247 3.55 -12.44 -18.48
C PHE A 247 3.00 -11.03 -18.62
N ARG A 248 1.76 -10.83 -18.13
CA ARG A 248 1.17 -9.52 -17.87
C ARG A 248 0.73 -9.43 -16.41
N LEU A 249 0.66 -8.21 -15.89
CA LEU A 249 -0.01 -7.94 -14.62
C LEU A 249 -1.50 -7.84 -14.86
N CYS A 250 -2.27 -8.50 -14.01
CA CYS A 250 -3.71 -8.53 -14.05
C CYS A 250 -4.28 -8.14 -12.68
N GLY A 251 -5.28 -7.29 -12.68
CA GLY A 251 -6.03 -6.93 -11.48
C GLY A 251 -7.08 -7.96 -11.10
N ASP A 252 -7.74 -7.71 -9.97
CA ASP A 252 -8.88 -8.49 -9.51
C ASP A 252 -10.18 -8.14 -10.28
N VAL A 253 -10.17 -7.04 -11.03
CA VAL A 253 -11.34 -6.54 -11.80
C VAL A 253 -11.16 -6.85 -13.28
N LYS A 254 -12.23 -7.30 -13.93
CA LYS A 254 -12.28 -7.46 -15.39
C LYS A 254 -12.43 -6.10 -16.05
N PHE A 255 -11.31 -5.37 -16.12
CA PHE A 255 -11.25 -3.93 -16.38
C PHE A 255 -12.06 -3.50 -17.61
N ASP A 256 -11.80 -4.11 -18.77
CA ASP A 256 -12.39 -3.67 -20.04
C ASP A 256 -13.93 -3.76 -20.06
N GLU A 257 -14.49 -4.71 -19.31
CA GLU A 257 -15.94 -4.91 -19.21
C GLU A 257 -16.56 -4.04 -18.10
N VAL A 258 -15.85 -3.85 -16.98
CA VAL A 258 -16.37 -3.15 -15.80
C VAL A 258 -16.22 -1.63 -15.92
N ALA A 259 -15.14 -1.14 -16.53
CA ALA A 259 -14.86 0.28 -16.64
C ALA A 259 -16.00 1.12 -17.23
N PRO A 260 -16.71 0.68 -18.29
CA PRO A 260 -17.84 1.44 -18.84
C PRO A 260 -19.03 1.62 -17.88
N LEU A 261 -19.11 0.83 -16.82
CA LEU A 261 -20.16 0.95 -15.79
C LEU A 261 -19.77 1.92 -14.67
N CYS A 262 -18.48 2.22 -14.50
CA CYS A 262 -17.96 2.98 -13.37
C CYS A 262 -18.10 4.49 -13.59
N SER A 263 -18.11 5.26 -12.47
CA SER A 263 -17.77 6.69 -12.48
C SER A 263 -16.26 6.88 -12.44
N PHE A 264 -15.57 6.10 -11.59
CA PHE A 264 -14.13 6.11 -11.44
C PHE A 264 -13.60 4.68 -11.33
N ILE A 265 -12.45 4.41 -11.92
CA ILE A 265 -11.80 3.09 -11.83
C ILE A 265 -10.28 3.22 -11.87
N THR A 266 -9.57 2.40 -11.09
CA THR A 266 -8.10 2.28 -11.17
C THR A 266 -7.70 1.25 -12.23
N PRO A 267 -6.67 1.51 -13.05
CA PRO A 267 -6.09 0.52 -13.96
C PRO A 267 -5.10 -0.39 -13.24
N VAL A 268 -4.86 -1.58 -13.79
CA VAL A 268 -3.76 -2.46 -13.40
C VAL A 268 -2.98 -2.87 -14.66
N PRO A 269 -1.69 -2.50 -14.75
CA PRO A 269 -0.89 -1.68 -13.83
C PRO A 269 -1.19 -0.18 -13.91
N GLY A 270 -0.69 0.58 -12.93
CA GLY A 270 -0.71 2.05 -12.95
C GLY A 270 -1.68 2.72 -11.98
N GLY A 271 -2.55 1.94 -11.32
CA GLY A 271 -3.46 2.41 -10.27
C GLY A 271 -2.82 2.43 -8.88
N VAL A 272 -3.22 1.50 -8.02
CA VAL A 272 -2.83 1.46 -6.60
C VAL A 272 -1.34 1.15 -6.39
N GLY A 273 -0.72 0.28 -7.21
CA GLY A 273 0.66 -0.15 -7.01
C GLY A 273 1.68 0.99 -6.86
N PRO A 274 1.74 1.99 -7.77
CA PRO A 274 2.61 3.15 -7.62
C PRO A 274 2.38 3.95 -6.33
N MET A 275 1.13 3.99 -5.85
CA MET A 275 0.75 4.72 -4.64
C MET A 275 1.25 4.05 -3.36
N THR A 276 1.42 2.73 -3.34
CA THR A 276 2.03 2.02 -2.20
C THR A 276 3.45 2.52 -1.94
N ILE A 277 4.25 2.66 -3.00
CA ILE A 277 5.62 3.18 -2.88
C ILE A 277 5.61 4.66 -2.49
N CYS A 278 4.72 5.44 -3.08
CA CYS A 278 4.55 6.86 -2.75
C CYS A 278 4.18 7.05 -1.27
N SER A 279 3.27 6.23 -0.73
CA SER A 279 2.86 6.27 0.67
C SER A 279 3.99 5.89 1.63
N LEU A 280 4.85 4.94 1.23
CA LEU A 280 6.06 4.64 1.98
C LEU A 280 6.99 5.86 2.06
N MET A 281 7.15 6.61 0.97
CA MET A 281 7.93 7.86 0.99
C MET A 281 7.31 8.91 1.92
N LYS A 282 5.97 9.06 1.91
CA LYS A 282 5.26 9.96 2.86
C LYS A 282 5.52 9.55 4.31
N ASN A 283 5.39 8.27 4.64
CA ASN A 283 5.65 7.77 5.98
C ASN A 283 7.12 7.97 6.39
N THR A 284 8.07 7.74 5.48
CA THR A 284 9.50 7.96 5.74
C THR A 284 9.82 9.43 5.99
N LEU A 285 9.22 10.34 5.22
CA LEU A 285 9.35 11.78 5.45
C LEU A 285 8.79 12.17 6.84
N ALA A 286 7.60 11.68 7.17
CA ALA A 286 6.98 11.92 8.48
C ALA A 286 7.84 11.37 9.64
N ALA A 287 8.51 10.21 9.45
CA ALA A 287 9.46 9.65 10.40
C ALA A 287 10.67 10.55 10.58
N GLY A 288 11.29 11.02 9.49
CA GLY A 288 12.43 11.94 9.52
C GLY A 288 12.10 13.28 10.21
N LYS A 289 10.87 13.76 10.06
CA LYS A 289 10.32 14.96 10.72
C LYS A 289 9.84 14.70 12.16
N LYS A 290 9.81 13.44 12.62
CA LYS A 290 9.25 13.02 13.93
C LYS A 290 7.81 13.49 14.15
N GLU A 291 6.98 13.44 13.11
CA GLU A 291 5.60 13.97 13.14
C GLU A 291 4.69 13.22 14.13
N TYR A 292 4.82 11.90 14.20
CA TYR A 292 3.91 11.05 15.00
C TYR A 292 4.51 10.63 16.34
N TYR A 293 5.83 10.49 16.39
CA TYR A 293 6.56 9.99 17.54
C TYR A 293 7.77 10.88 17.82
N LYS A 294 7.86 11.33 19.06
CA LYS A 294 8.97 12.17 19.56
C LYS A 294 10.04 11.32 20.23
#